data_d30331780678ea046042603f71261cef
#
_entry.id   d30331780678ea046042603f71261cef
#
_cell.length_a   1.000
_cell.length_b   1.000
_cell.length_c   1.000
_cell.angle_alpha   90.00
_cell.angle_beta   90.00
_cell.angle_gamma   90.00
#
_symmetry.space_group_name_H-M   'P 1'
#
loop_
_entity.id
_entity.type
_entity.pdbx_description
1 polymer ?
#
loop_
_entity_poly.entity_id
_entity_poly.type
_entity_poly.pdbx_seq_one_letter_code
_entity_poly.pdbx_strand_id
1 'polypeptide(L)'
;RLMNDQEVANLLISTQQNFITFLAGLPGVGKTSLCKLMVKSQGLEKRLQTVQVARGWTSTKDMIGFHNPLNDRFQPASTGMYEFLRAVDMEVKNGGAKAMSYVLLDEANLSSIEHYWSAFMGMTDTNENQILSVGQESLVIPKSLRFLATINYDGTTEPLSPRVLDRASVIVMRPGEIAMRQAIDESALQHLPVSSENMEALFGQFYEAPELELEEKSALESISEVLNDSAADKGRAIHISQRKINAIRQYCGRARPIMRSTGNEVTALDWAIIQHVLPQVRGHGNKFGNRLIILKKRLEDHGLEMSAEYLHQMISY
;
A
#
# COMPACT_ATOMS: atom_id res chain seq x y z
N ARG A 1 14.12 -3.65 14.21
CA ARG A 1 14.69 -4.40 13.09
C ARG A 1 15.31 -3.41 12.11
N LEU A 2 16.55 -3.61 11.74
CA LEU A 2 17.13 -2.90 10.60
C LEU A 2 16.55 -3.52 9.32
N MET A 3 16.06 -2.68 8.44
CA MET A 3 15.62 -3.10 7.09
C MET A 3 16.87 -3.24 6.21
N ASN A 4 16.89 -4.27 5.39
CA ASN A 4 17.90 -4.37 4.34
C ASN A 4 17.58 -3.44 3.16
N ASP A 5 18.51 -3.26 2.24
CA ASP A 5 18.36 -2.33 1.10
C ASP A 5 17.17 -2.69 0.21
N GLN A 6 16.86 -3.98 0.02
CA GLN A 6 15.69 -4.40 -0.76
C GLN A 6 14.37 -4.09 -0.04
N GLU A 7 14.29 -4.29 1.27
CA GLU A 7 13.11 -3.93 2.05
C GLU A 7 12.86 -2.42 2.02
N VAL A 8 13.92 -1.61 2.09
CA VAL A 8 13.83 -0.15 1.96
C VAL A 8 13.36 0.24 0.57
N ALA A 9 13.99 -0.32 -0.47
CA ALA A 9 13.60 -0.09 -1.87
C ALA A 9 12.14 -0.50 -2.11
N ASN A 10 11.74 -1.69 -1.63
CA ASN A 10 10.37 -2.16 -1.71
C ASN A 10 9.38 -1.20 -1.06
N LEU A 11 9.67 -0.73 0.15
CA LEU A 11 8.82 0.23 0.86
C LEU A 11 8.67 1.53 0.06
N LEU A 12 9.77 2.11 -0.41
CA LEU A 12 9.76 3.34 -1.19
C LEU A 12 8.99 3.20 -2.50
N ILE A 13 9.26 2.16 -3.29
CA ILE A 13 8.58 1.92 -4.56
C ILE A 13 7.07 1.72 -4.34
N SER A 14 6.69 0.87 -3.40
CA SER A 14 5.29 0.55 -3.13
C SER A 14 4.49 1.75 -2.65
N THR A 15 5.05 2.55 -1.74
CA THR A 15 4.36 3.72 -1.17
C THR A 15 4.25 4.88 -2.15
N GLN A 16 5.08 4.93 -3.18
CA GLN A 16 5.02 5.96 -4.21
C GLN A 16 4.20 5.55 -5.42
N GLN A 17 4.22 4.27 -5.74
CA GLN A 17 3.44 3.75 -6.85
C GLN A 17 1.95 3.67 -6.54
N ASN A 18 1.61 3.09 -5.40
CA ASN A 18 0.22 2.79 -5.08
C ASN A 18 -0.44 4.00 -4.41
N PHE A 19 -1.69 4.28 -4.79
CA PHE A 19 -2.47 5.35 -4.16
C PHE A 19 -2.67 5.10 -2.66
N ILE A 20 -2.81 3.81 -2.26
CA ILE A 20 -2.82 3.38 -0.86
C ILE A 20 -1.93 2.16 -0.66
N THR A 21 -1.08 2.21 0.38
CA THR A 21 -0.22 1.10 0.83
C THR A 21 -0.49 0.80 2.29
N PHE A 22 -0.83 -0.46 2.58
CA PHE A 22 -1.01 -0.95 3.95
C PHE A 22 0.29 -1.50 4.51
N LEU A 23 0.63 -1.11 5.73
CA LEU A 23 1.64 -1.75 6.55
C LEU A 23 0.91 -2.62 7.58
N ALA A 24 0.97 -3.91 7.38
CA ALA A 24 0.26 -4.91 8.17
C ALA A 24 1.23 -5.64 9.12
N GLY A 25 0.77 -5.98 10.31
CA GLY A 25 1.58 -6.76 11.26
C GLY A 25 1.06 -6.68 12.68
N LEU A 26 1.72 -7.39 13.57
CA LEU A 26 1.35 -7.42 14.99
C LEU A 26 1.44 -6.02 15.64
N PRO A 27 0.70 -5.76 16.72
CA PRO A 27 0.88 -4.55 17.53
C PRO A 27 2.34 -4.42 18.00
N GLY A 28 2.86 -3.18 18.01
CA GLY A 28 4.20 -2.89 18.53
C GLY A 28 5.38 -3.18 17.58
N VAL A 29 5.17 -3.70 16.34
CA VAL A 29 6.28 -3.93 15.38
C VAL A 29 6.82 -2.65 14.73
N GLY A 30 6.26 -1.48 15.05
CA GLY A 30 6.78 -0.19 14.60
C GLY A 30 6.21 0.31 13.27
N LYS A 31 5.04 -0.15 12.83
CA LYS A 31 4.38 0.27 11.55
C LYS A 31 4.27 1.78 11.40
N THR A 32 3.66 2.45 12.38
CA THR A 32 3.46 3.90 12.38
C THR A 32 4.78 4.66 12.39
N SER A 33 5.74 4.20 13.20
CA SER A 33 7.08 4.80 13.27
C SER A 33 7.83 4.66 11.94
N LEU A 34 7.71 3.51 11.27
CA LEU A 34 8.32 3.30 9.96
C LEU A 34 7.75 4.24 8.89
N CYS A 35 6.41 4.42 8.84
CA CYS A 35 5.77 5.37 7.93
C CYS A 35 6.31 6.80 8.15
N LYS A 36 6.35 7.25 9.40
CA LYS A 36 6.85 8.59 9.74
C LYS A 36 8.34 8.75 9.41
N LEU A 37 9.16 7.74 9.72
CA LEU A 37 10.59 7.76 9.41
C LEU A 37 10.84 7.80 7.90
N MET A 38 10.09 7.01 7.12
CA MET A 38 10.18 7.01 5.66
C MET A 38 9.87 8.39 5.07
N VAL A 39 8.80 9.05 5.53
CA VAL A 39 8.45 10.40 5.07
C VAL A 39 9.49 11.43 5.51
N LYS A 40 9.99 11.32 6.75
CA LYS A 40 11.04 12.17 7.30
C LYS A 40 12.35 12.04 6.53
N SER A 41 12.76 10.81 6.18
CA SER A 41 14.00 10.58 5.41
C SER A 41 13.96 11.20 3.99
N GLN A 42 12.78 11.52 3.49
CA GLN A 42 12.57 12.23 2.22
C GLN A 42 12.48 13.77 2.41
N GLY A 43 12.58 14.28 3.64
CA GLY A 43 12.40 15.71 3.93
C GLY A 43 10.96 16.21 3.77
N LEU A 44 9.98 15.30 3.87
CA LEU A 44 8.57 15.57 3.58
C LEU A 44 7.68 15.61 4.83
N GLU A 45 8.24 15.83 6.03
CA GLU A 45 7.47 15.83 7.29
C GLU A 45 6.32 16.84 7.29
N LYS A 46 6.53 18.02 6.68
CA LYS A 46 5.48 19.05 6.56
C LYS A 46 4.39 18.68 5.56
N ARG A 47 4.59 17.61 4.80
CA ARG A 47 3.67 17.08 3.80
C ARG A 47 3.02 15.77 4.25
N LEU A 48 3.06 15.48 5.55
CA LEU A 48 2.45 14.33 6.18
C LEU A 48 1.29 14.77 7.08
N GLN A 49 0.07 14.35 6.75
CA GLN A 49 -1.08 14.40 7.64
C GLN A 49 -1.26 13.04 8.31
N THR A 50 -1.24 12.99 9.63
CA THR A 50 -1.58 11.78 10.38
C THR A 50 -3.02 11.85 10.84
N VAL A 51 -3.79 10.82 10.51
CA VAL A 51 -5.20 10.67 10.86
C VAL A 51 -5.34 9.42 11.73
N GLN A 52 -5.71 9.61 12.99
CA GLN A 52 -5.99 8.52 13.90
C GLN A 52 -7.41 8.02 13.65
N VAL A 53 -7.52 6.78 13.13
CA VAL A 53 -8.85 6.20 12.88
C VAL A 53 -9.47 5.76 14.20
N ALA A 54 -10.75 6.06 14.39
CA ALA A 54 -11.47 5.66 15.57
C ALA A 54 -12.51 4.55 15.27
N ARG A 55 -12.88 3.80 16.27
CA ARG A 55 -13.98 2.83 16.15
C ARG A 55 -15.30 3.54 15.86
N GLY A 56 -16.12 2.92 15.04
CA GLY A 56 -17.44 3.43 14.70
C GLY A 56 -17.47 4.43 13.55
N TRP A 57 -16.37 4.66 12.85
CA TRP A 57 -16.40 5.44 11.61
C TRP A 57 -17.18 4.70 10.53
N THR A 58 -18.20 5.34 9.97
CA THR A 58 -19.14 4.73 9.02
C THR A 58 -19.19 5.43 7.67
N SER A 59 -18.57 6.60 7.56
CA SER A 59 -18.62 7.40 6.34
C SER A 59 -17.44 8.36 6.23
N THR A 60 -17.23 8.93 5.04
CA THR A 60 -16.22 9.96 4.78
C THR A 60 -16.40 11.21 5.68
N LYS A 61 -17.59 11.43 6.23
CA LYS A 61 -17.87 12.53 7.17
C LYS A 61 -17.01 12.43 8.43
N ASP A 62 -16.75 11.22 8.90
CA ASP A 62 -15.96 10.98 10.11
C ASP A 62 -14.50 11.38 9.91
N MET A 63 -13.99 11.25 8.67
CA MET A 63 -12.61 11.57 8.32
C MET A 63 -12.43 13.01 7.82
N ILE A 64 -13.33 13.53 6.99
CA ILE A 64 -13.15 14.82 6.32
C ILE A 64 -14.03 15.90 6.95
N GLY A 65 -15.28 15.57 7.24
CA GLY A 65 -16.32 16.50 7.69
C GLY A 65 -17.59 16.41 6.84
N PHE A 66 -18.54 17.26 7.12
CA PHE A 66 -19.84 17.24 6.44
C PHE A 66 -20.40 18.65 6.24
N HIS A 67 -21.28 18.79 5.26
CA HIS A 67 -22.07 20.00 5.06
C HIS A 67 -23.23 20.04 6.06
N ASN A 68 -23.26 21.09 6.88
CA ASN A 68 -24.33 21.27 7.86
C ASN A 68 -25.50 22.07 7.22
N PRO A 69 -26.66 21.43 6.99
CA PRO A 69 -27.78 22.07 6.32
C PRO A 69 -28.46 23.17 7.13
N LEU A 70 -28.21 23.24 8.44
CA LEU A 70 -28.84 24.25 9.31
C LEU A 70 -28.21 25.63 9.15
N ASN A 71 -26.92 25.70 8.85
CA ASN A 71 -26.19 26.96 8.71
C ASN A 71 -25.53 27.12 7.33
N ASP A 72 -25.77 26.17 6.43
CA ASP A 72 -25.24 26.13 5.06
C ASP A 72 -23.70 26.23 5.01
N ARG A 73 -23.01 25.63 5.99
CA ARG A 73 -21.56 25.65 6.11
C ARG A 73 -20.99 24.25 6.15
N PHE A 74 -19.81 24.08 5.57
CA PHE A 74 -19.04 22.87 5.76
C PHE A 74 -18.44 22.87 7.17
N GLN A 75 -18.60 21.75 7.87
CA GLN A 75 -18.04 21.51 9.20
C GLN A 75 -16.95 20.44 9.09
N PRO A 76 -15.68 20.83 9.20
CA PRO A 76 -14.55 19.90 9.16
C PRO A 76 -14.61 18.90 10.32
N ALA A 77 -14.13 17.68 10.08
CA ALA A 77 -13.85 16.73 11.15
C ALA A 77 -12.58 17.16 11.91
N SER A 78 -12.44 16.73 13.14
CA SER A 78 -11.27 17.06 14.00
C SER A 78 -9.96 16.38 13.60
N THR A 79 -9.94 15.67 12.47
CA THR A 79 -8.79 14.92 11.97
C THR A 79 -7.70 15.78 11.31
N GLY A 80 -8.02 17.04 10.97
CA GLY A 80 -7.17 17.91 10.16
C GLY A 80 -7.10 17.54 8.68
N MET A 81 -7.87 16.53 8.26
CA MET A 81 -7.83 16.03 6.88
C MET A 81 -8.33 17.06 5.87
N TYR A 82 -9.40 17.77 6.20
CA TYR A 82 -9.96 18.80 5.31
C TYR A 82 -8.98 19.94 5.06
N GLU A 83 -8.38 20.47 6.11
CA GLU A 83 -7.40 21.56 6.04
C GLU A 83 -6.17 21.14 5.22
N PHE A 84 -5.70 19.91 5.43
CA PHE A 84 -4.60 19.34 4.68
C PHE A 84 -4.92 19.23 3.18
N LEU A 85 -6.10 18.68 2.83
CA LEU A 85 -6.53 18.56 1.42
C LEU A 85 -6.72 19.92 0.75
N ARG A 86 -7.23 20.92 1.47
CA ARG A 86 -7.31 22.30 0.95
C ARG A 86 -5.94 22.89 0.69
N ALA A 87 -4.98 22.69 1.59
CA ALA A 87 -3.61 23.17 1.37
C ALA A 87 -2.98 22.54 0.12
N VAL A 88 -3.19 21.24 -0.08
CA VAL A 88 -2.73 20.51 -1.26
C VAL A 88 -3.43 21.02 -2.53
N ASP A 89 -4.74 21.23 -2.51
CA ASP A 89 -5.52 21.81 -3.62
C ASP A 89 -5.00 23.19 -4.03
N MET A 90 -4.77 24.07 -3.04
CA MET A 90 -4.24 25.41 -3.28
C MET A 90 -2.84 25.37 -3.91
N GLU A 91 -1.99 24.45 -3.48
CA GLU A 91 -0.66 24.24 -4.08
C GLU A 91 -0.76 23.81 -5.54
N VAL A 92 -1.66 22.87 -5.87
CA VAL A 92 -1.91 22.46 -7.26
C VAL A 92 -2.36 23.63 -8.13
N LYS A 93 -3.35 24.39 -7.65
CA LYS A 93 -3.90 25.56 -8.38
C LYS A 93 -2.86 26.66 -8.60
N ASN A 94 -1.88 26.78 -7.71
CA ASN A 94 -0.77 27.72 -7.83
C ASN A 94 0.42 27.15 -8.64
N GLY A 95 0.30 25.99 -9.26
CA GLY A 95 1.33 25.38 -10.10
C GLY A 95 2.50 24.73 -9.35
N GLY A 96 2.36 24.51 -8.02
CA GLY A 96 3.46 24.07 -7.15
C GLY A 96 3.47 22.58 -6.75
N ALA A 97 2.44 21.79 -7.07
CA ALA A 97 2.28 20.42 -6.52
C ALA A 97 3.14 19.35 -7.21
N LYS A 98 4.44 19.51 -7.20
CA LYS A 98 5.36 18.50 -7.76
C LYS A 98 5.83 17.47 -6.72
N ALA A 99 5.91 17.83 -5.43
CA ALA A 99 6.37 16.95 -4.38
C ALA A 99 5.24 16.04 -3.87
N MET A 100 5.62 14.84 -3.40
CA MET A 100 4.70 13.90 -2.79
C MET A 100 4.09 14.47 -1.51
N SER A 101 2.81 14.17 -1.28
CA SER A 101 2.10 14.43 -0.03
C SER A 101 1.56 13.11 0.50
N TYR A 102 1.59 12.94 1.82
CA TYR A 102 1.19 11.69 2.45
C TYR A 102 0.09 11.90 3.48
N VAL A 103 -0.87 10.99 3.48
CA VAL A 103 -1.85 10.83 4.57
C VAL A 103 -1.59 9.49 5.23
N LEU A 104 -1.27 9.50 6.52
CA LEU A 104 -1.11 8.30 7.31
C LEU A 104 -2.41 8.02 8.08
N LEU A 105 -3.12 6.98 7.69
CA LEU A 105 -4.25 6.43 8.41
C LEU A 105 -3.73 5.45 9.46
N ASP A 106 -3.65 5.88 10.70
CA ASP A 106 -3.14 5.03 11.78
C ASP A 106 -4.27 4.18 12.36
N GLU A 107 -3.98 2.88 12.54
CA GLU A 107 -4.94 1.86 12.94
C GLU A 107 -6.17 1.79 12.00
N ALA A 108 -5.92 1.83 10.69
CA ALA A 108 -6.94 1.99 9.65
C ALA A 108 -8.07 0.94 9.71
N ASN A 109 -7.83 -0.23 10.28
CA ASN A 109 -8.82 -1.30 10.39
C ASN A 109 -9.54 -1.37 11.76
N LEU A 110 -9.52 -0.30 12.55
CA LEU A 110 -10.43 -0.14 13.69
C LEU A 110 -11.89 0.05 13.24
N SER A 111 -12.09 0.52 12.02
CA SER A 111 -13.39 0.61 11.35
C SER A 111 -13.23 0.16 9.90
N SER A 112 -14.33 -0.22 9.25
CA SER A 112 -14.29 -0.66 7.85
C SER A 112 -13.85 0.49 6.94
N ILE A 113 -12.63 0.38 6.41
CA ILE A 113 -12.00 1.43 5.58
C ILE A 113 -12.82 1.76 4.32
N GLU A 114 -13.53 0.80 3.75
CA GLU A 114 -14.34 1.01 2.56
C GLU A 114 -15.49 2.02 2.78
N HIS A 115 -15.87 2.28 4.03
CA HIS A 115 -16.91 3.25 4.34
C HIS A 115 -16.33 4.66 4.49
N TYR A 116 -15.37 4.86 5.40
CA TYR A 116 -14.87 6.19 5.68
C TYR A 116 -13.90 6.72 4.60
N TRP A 117 -13.26 5.82 3.84
CA TRP A 117 -12.36 6.14 2.74
C TRP A 117 -13.02 6.04 1.35
N SER A 118 -14.35 5.84 1.29
CA SER A 118 -15.13 5.60 0.06
C SER A 118 -14.92 6.66 -1.01
N ALA A 119 -14.78 7.92 -0.63
CA ALA A 119 -14.57 9.03 -1.57
C ALA A 119 -13.26 8.92 -2.38
N PHE A 120 -12.28 8.18 -1.89
CA PHE A 120 -10.98 7.96 -2.56
C PHE A 120 -10.90 6.65 -3.34
N MET A 121 -11.87 5.75 -3.18
CA MET A 121 -11.85 4.43 -3.81
C MET A 121 -11.77 4.49 -5.35
N GLY A 122 -12.44 5.47 -5.97
CA GLY A 122 -12.41 5.66 -7.42
C GLY A 122 -11.11 6.28 -7.94
N MET A 123 -10.35 6.93 -7.07
CA MET A 123 -9.12 7.63 -7.44
C MET A 123 -7.92 6.70 -7.61
N THR A 124 -8.04 5.44 -7.22
CA THR A 124 -6.98 4.43 -7.34
C THR A 124 -6.71 3.99 -8.78
N ASP A 125 -7.60 4.30 -9.72
CA ASP A 125 -7.60 3.74 -11.07
C ASP A 125 -6.96 4.68 -12.11
N THR A 126 -6.51 5.85 -11.68
CA THR A 126 -5.99 6.89 -12.57
C THR A 126 -4.69 7.47 -12.04
N ASN A 127 -3.82 7.87 -12.97
CA ASN A 127 -2.58 8.60 -12.69
C ASN A 127 -2.74 10.11 -12.91
N GLU A 128 -3.98 10.61 -13.01
CA GLU A 128 -4.29 12.02 -13.19
C GLU A 128 -4.78 12.64 -11.89
N ASN A 129 -4.78 13.98 -11.85
CA ASN A 129 -5.40 14.71 -10.76
C ASN A 129 -6.91 14.42 -10.76
N GLN A 130 -7.47 14.20 -9.58
CA GLN A 130 -8.87 13.89 -9.38
C GLN A 130 -9.59 15.04 -8.66
N ILE A 131 -10.90 15.04 -8.72
CA ILE A 131 -11.72 16.03 -8.01
C ILE A 131 -12.47 15.32 -6.87
N LEU A 132 -12.31 15.85 -5.67
CA LEU A 132 -13.05 15.46 -4.49
C LEU A 132 -14.10 16.51 -4.17
N SER A 133 -15.38 16.15 -4.23
CA SER A 133 -16.46 17.03 -3.80
C SER A 133 -16.63 16.97 -2.29
N VAL A 134 -16.52 18.13 -1.63
CA VAL A 134 -16.61 18.27 -0.17
C VAL A 134 -17.63 19.39 0.14
N GLY A 135 -18.86 19.02 0.45
CA GLY A 135 -19.95 19.98 0.56
C GLY A 135 -20.20 20.72 -0.75
N GLN A 136 -20.05 22.04 -0.75
CA GLN A 136 -20.17 22.88 -1.96
C GLN A 136 -18.83 23.13 -2.65
N GLU A 137 -17.71 22.69 -2.05
CA GLU A 137 -16.37 22.87 -2.61
C GLU A 137 -15.94 21.66 -3.43
N SER A 138 -15.07 21.90 -4.41
CA SER A 138 -14.38 20.88 -5.18
C SER A 138 -12.88 21.04 -4.99
N LEU A 139 -12.24 20.03 -4.40
CA LEU A 139 -10.81 20.01 -4.13
C LEU A 139 -10.09 19.16 -5.18
N VAL A 140 -9.00 19.65 -5.73
CA VAL A 140 -8.14 18.88 -6.61
C VAL A 140 -7.23 17.99 -5.78
N ILE A 141 -7.33 16.69 -5.98
CA ILE A 141 -6.46 15.68 -5.37
C ILE A 141 -5.38 15.34 -6.39
N PRO A 142 -4.13 15.75 -6.14
CA PRO A 142 -3.05 15.54 -7.11
C PRO A 142 -2.62 14.07 -7.16
N LYS A 143 -2.09 13.70 -8.32
CA LYS A 143 -1.46 12.38 -8.50
C LYS A 143 -0.28 12.12 -7.56
N SER A 144 0.26 13.15 -6.91
CA SER A 144 1.34 13.07 -5.91
C SER A 144 0.83 12.82 -4.49
N LEU A 145 -0.48 12.78 -4.24
CA LEU A 145 -1.03 12.38 -2.95
C LEU A 145 -1.01 10.87 -2.80
N ARG A 146 -0.54 10.37 -1.65
CA ARG A 146 -0.51 8.96 -1.30
C ARG A 146 -1.05 8.71 0.09
N PHE A 147 -1.71 7.57 0.26
CA PHE A 147 -2.17 7.09 1.55
C PHE A 147 -1.25 5.97 2.05
N LEU A 148 -0.83 6.09 3.30
CA LEU A 148 -0.20 5.05 4.08
C LEU A 148 -1.22 4.61 5.13
N ALA A 149 -1.37 3.34 5.37
CA ALA A 149 -2.32 2.85 6.35
C ALA A 149 -1.68 1.76 7.21
N THR A 150 -1.72 1.91 8.52
CA THR A 150 -1.29 0.83 9.42
C THR A 150 -2.49 -0.04 9.79
N ILE A 151 -2.30 -1.35 9.76
CA ILE A 151 -3.31 -2.33 10.17
C ILE A 151 -2.73 -3.36 11.12
N ASN A 152 -3.55 -3.79 12.06
CA ASN A 152 -3.21 -4.89 12.95
C ASN A 152 -3.86 -6.18 12.43
N TYR A 153 -3.09 -7.26 12.43
CA TYR A 153 -3.60 -8.61 12.22
C TYR A 153 -3.89 -9.24 13.59
N ASP A 154 -4.98 -8.83 14.20
CA ASP A 154 -5.51 -9.45 15.40
C ASP A 154 -7.02 -9.68 15.24
N GLY A 155 -7.58 -10.57 16.04
CA GLY A 155 -9.01 -10.92 15.96
C GLY A 155 -9.96 -9.81 16.42
N THR A 156 -9.47 -8.62 16.79
CA THR A 156 -10.25 -7.49 17.33
C THR A 156 -10.49 -6.38 16.32
N THR A 157 -9.92 -6.51 15.11
CA THR A 157 -9.96 -5.49 14.06
C THR A 157 -10.70 -5.98 12.81
N GLU A 158 -11.23 -5.04 12.02
CA GLU A 158 -11.95 -5.35 10.80
C GLU A 158 -11.01 -5.88 9.70
N PRO A 159 -11.37 -6.97 9.01
CA PRO A 159 -10.59 -7.46 7.88
C PRO A 159 -10.72 -6.49 6.69
N LEU A 160 -9.65 -6.32 5.91
CA LEU A 160 -9.73 -5.57 4.66
C LEU A 160 -10.65 -6.31 3.67
N SER A 161 -11.60 -5.58 3.08
CA SER A 161 -12.49 -6.15 2.07
C SER A 161 -11.73 -6.47 0.77
N PRO A 162 -12.22 -7.41 -0.05
CA PRO A 162 -11.66 -7.69 -1.37
C PRO A 162 -11.58 -6.45 -2.27
N ARG A 163 -12.52 -5.51 -2.14
CA ARG A 163 -12.54 -4.25 -2.89
C ARG A 163 -11.35 -3.35 -2.57
N VAL A 164 -10.99 -3.28 -1.29
CA VAL A 164 -9.83 -2.51 -0.82
C VAL A 164 -8.54 -3.20 -1.23
N LEU A 165 -8.45 -4.52 -1.01
CA LEU A 165 -7.29 -5.31 -1.39
C LEU A 165 -6.98 -5.26 -2.89
N ASP A 166 -8.00 -5.21 -3.73
CA ASP A 166 -7.86 -5.07 -5.18
C ASP A 166 -7.18 -3.74 -5.60
N ARG A 167 -7.25 -2.72 -4.76
CA ARG A 167 -6.75 -1.36 -5.02
C ARG A 167 -5.45 -0.99 -4.31
N ALA A 168 -5.01 -1.82 -3.40
CA ALA A 168 -3.91 -1.51 -2.49
C ALA A 168 -2.72 -2.45 -2.66
N SER A 169 -1.55 -2.05 -2.21
CA SER A 169 -0.47 -2.97 -1.84
C SER A 169 -0.49 -3.22 -0.34
N VAL A 170 -0.03 -4.40 0.08
CA VAL A 170 0.06 -4.77 1.50
C VAL A 170 1.49 -5.22 1.80
N ILE A 171 2.19 -4.44 2.59
CA ILE A 171 3.53 -4.79 3.10
C ILE A 171 3.36 -5.40 4.48
N VAL A 172 3.77 -6.65 4.63
CA VAL A 172 3.68 -7.35 5.92
C VAL A 172 4.98 -7.17 6.68
N MET A 173 4.87 -6.55 7.86
CA MET A 173 5.97 -6.38 8.78
C MET A 173 6.04 -7.56 9.74
N ARG A 174 7.13 -8.30 9.69
CA ARG A 174 7.41 -9.38 10.62
C ARG A 174 8.10 -8.85 11.88
N PRO A 175 7.84 -9.40 13.07
CA PRO A 175 8.65 -9.12 14.23
C PRO A 175 10.10 -9.46 13.89
N GLY A 176 11.02 -8.53 14.10
CA GLY A 176 12.45 -8.83 14.04
C GLY A 176 12.84 -9.71 15.22
N GLU A 177 13.92 -10.46 15.09
CA GLU A 177 14.60 -11.03 16.26
C GLU A 177 14.82 -9.93 17.30
N ILE A 178 14.75 -10.30 18.58
CA ILE A 178 14.91 -9.38 19.71
C ILE A 178 16.35 -8.83 19.69
N ALA A 179 16.64 -7.93 18.75
CA ALA A 179 17.78 -7.05 18.89
C ALA A 179 17.41 -6.02 19.95
N MET A 180 18.16 -5.94 21.04
CA MET A 180 18.08 -4.81 21.97
C MET A 180 18.11 -3.54 21.10
N ARG A 181 17.01 -2.79 21.08
CA ARG A 181 16.91 -1.55 20.30
C ARG A 181 18.02 -0.62 20.80
N GLN A 182 19.08 -0.49 20.04
CA GLN A 182 19.84 0.75 20.10
C GLN A 182 18.89 1.83 19.63
N ALA A 183 18.61 2.81 20.47
CA ALA A 183 17.84 3.96 20.07
C ALA A 183 18.48 4.53 18.80
N ILE A 184 17.72 4.61 17.72
CA ILE A 184 18.19 5.29 16.52
C ILE A 184 18.42 6.73 16.95
N ASP A 185 19.66 7.17 16.94
CA ASP A 185 19.99 8.58 17.17
C ASP A 185 19.41 9.38 15.98
N GLU A 186 18.23 9.92 16.17
CA GLU A 186 17.56 10.72 15.15
C GLU A 186 18.39 11.93 14.72
N SER A 187 19.35 12.38 15.57
CA SER A 187 20.24 13.48 15.25
C SER A 187 21.33 13.08 14.23
N ALA A 188 21.60 11.79 14.09
CA ALA A 188 22.56 11.25 13.11
C ALA A 188 21.96 11.11 11.70
N LEU A 189 20.64 11.24 11.53
CA LEU A 189 20.01 11.31 10.22
C LEU A 189 20.37 12.66 9.58
N GLN A 190 21.45 12.67 8.81
CA GLN A 190 21.75 13.78 7.94
C GLN A 190 20.62 13.93 6.93
N HIS A 191 19.81 14.95 7.09
CA HIS A 191 18.79 15.33 6.12
C HIS A 191 19.48 15.81 4.84
N LEU A 192 19.70 14.90 3.91
CA LEU A 192 19.95 15.31 2.54
C LEU A 192 18.60 15.78 1.97
N PRO A 193 18.42 17.09 1.70
CA PRO A 193 17.18 17.55 1.12
C PRO A 193 17.04 16.88 -0.26
N VAL A 194 16.07 15.99 -0.39
CA VAL A 194 15.71 15.46 -1.69
C VAL A 194 14.99 16.60 -2.41
N SER A 195 15.63 17.18 -3.42
CA SER A 195 14.97 18.23 -4.20
C SER A 195 13.74 17.65 -4.92
N SER A 196 12.72 18.49 -5.13
CA SER A 196 11.54 18.10 -5.91
C SER A 196 11.90 17.60 -7.31
N GLU A 197 12.98 18.12 -7.90
CA GLU A 197 13.53 17.68 -9.19
C GLU A 197 14.13 16.28 -9.12
N ASN A 198 14.86 15.94 -8.05
CA ASN A 198 15.37 14.60 -7.83
C ASN A 198 14.25 13.60 -7.58
N MET A 199 13.17 14.00 -6.89
CA MET A 199 11.98 13.18 -6.71
C MET A 199 11.26 12.96 -8.04
N GLU A 200 11.13 13.97 -8.89
CA GLU A 200 10.55 13.84 -10.22
C GLU A 200 11.44 12.99 -11.14
N ALA A 201 12.76 13.08 -11.06
CA ALA A 201 13.69 12.24 -11.79
C ALA A 201 13.66 10.78 -11.33
N LEU A 202 13.56 10.54 -10.01
CA LEU A 202 13.45 9.20 -9.46
C LEU A 202 12.08 8.56 -9.66
N PHE A 203 11.01 9.36 -9.66
CA PHE A 203 9.64 8.88 -9.62
C PHE A 203 8.77 9.36 -10.78
N GLY A 204 9.15 10.43 -11.47
CA GLY A 204 8.45 10.96 -12.65
C GLY A 204 8.57 10.06 -13.90
N GLN A 205 9.64 9.28 -14.01
CA GLN A 205 9.81 8.26 -15.05
C GLN A 205 8.87 7.06 -14.88
N PHE A 206 8.04 7.07 -13.86
CA PHE A 206 7.20 5.96 -13.48
C PHE A 206 5.89 5.83 -14.26
N TYR A 207 5.64 6.69 -15.23
CA TYR A 207 4.39 6.62 -16.00
C TYR A 207 4.39 5.55 -17.10
N GLU A 208 5.57 5.17 -17.59
CA GLU A 208 5.75 4.10 -18.56
C GLU A 208 6.60 2.97 -17.95
N ALA A 209 5.97 2.10 -17.18
CA ALA A 209 6.66 0.92 -16.68
C ALA A 209 6.93 -0.06 -17.84
N PRO A 210 8.15 -0.62 -17.93
CA PRO A 210 8.46 -1.68 -18.88
C PRO A 210 7.49 -2.86 -18.75
N GLU A 211 7.31 -3.59 -19.84
CA GLU A 211 6.55 -4.84 -19.80
C GLU A 211 7.22 -5.88 -18.88
N LEU A 212 6.44 -6.85 -18.44
CA LEU A 212 6.97 -8.02 -17.73
C LEU A 212 7.94 -8.78 -18.64
N GLU A 213 9.03 -9.26 -18.06
CA GLU A 213 9.92 -10.20 -18.75
C GLU A 213 9.18 -11.52 -19.00
N LEU A 214 9.66 -12.32 -19.96
CA LEU A 214 8.98 -13.57 -20.33
C LEU A 214 8.82 -14.53 -19.15
N GLU A 215 9.83 -14.62 -18.31
CA GLU A 215 9.80 -15.46 -17.08
C GLU A 215 8.79 -14.93 -16.06
N GLU A 216 8.75 -13.63 -15.84
CA GLU A 216 7.78 -12.98 -14.93
C GLU A 216 6.34 -13.19 -15.43
N LYS A 217 6.12 -13.07 -16.74
CA LYS A 217 4.81 -13.29 -17.35
C LYS A 217 4.37 -14.74 -17.20
N SER A 218 5.26 -15.69 -17.53
CA SER A 218 5.00 -17.13 -17.40
C SER A 218 4.67 -17.51 -15.94
N ALA A 219 5.41 -16.98 -14.98
CA ALA A 219 5.13 -17.21 -13.56
C ALA A 219 3.76 -16.67 -13.14
N LEU A 220 3.43 -15.43 -13.54
CA LEU A 220 2.15 -14.80 -13.19
C LEU A 220 0.97 -15.53 -13.84
N GLU A 221 1.08 -15.98 -15.07
CA GLU A 221 0.08 -16.80 -15.76
C GLU A 221 -0.14 -18.13 -15.02
N SER A 222 0.93 -18.84 -14.68
CA SER A 222 0.89 -20.11 -13.95
C SER A 222 0.25 -19.97 -12.56
N ILE A 223 0.56 -18.90 -11.82
CA ILE A 223 -0.06 -18.57 -10.54
C ILE A 223 -1.56 -18.27 -10.72
N SER A 224 -1.89 -17.49 -11.74
CA SER A 224 -3.28 -17.12 -12.05
C SER A 224 -4.13 -18.34 -12.41
N GLU A 225 -3.59 -19.30 -13.14
CA GLU A 225 -4.26 -20.57 -13.46
C GLU A 225 -4.62 -21.34 -12.18
N VAL A 226 -3.69 -21.50 -11.25
CA VAL A 226 -3.95 -22.19 -9.96
C VAL A 226 -5.02 -21.46 -9.15
N LEU A 227 -4.98 -20.13 -9.12
CA LEU A 227 -5.94 -19.34 -8.36
C LEU A 227 -7.33 -19.33 -8.99
N ASN A 228 -7.42 -19.28 -10.33
CA ASN A 228 -8.68 -19.28 -11.07
C ASN A 228 -9.33 -20.67 -11.22
N ASP A 229 -8.60 -21.73 -10.92
CA ASP A 229 -9.12 -23.09 -11.07
C ASP A 229 -10.37 -23.31 -10.21
N SER A 230 -11.49 -23.64 -10.85
CA SER A 230 -12.80 -23.84 -10.20
C SER A 230 -13.11 -25.30 -9.90
N ALA A 231 -12.12 -26.21 -9.97
CA ALA A 231 -12.31 -27.62 -9.68
C ALA A 231 -12.87 -27.84 -8.26
N ALA A 232 -13.75 -28.79 -8.13
CA ALA A 232 -14.56 -29.03 -6.90
C ALA A 232 -13.72 -29.33 -5.65
N ASP A 233 -12.49 -29.78 -5.82
CA ASP A 233 -11.53 -30.12 -4.77
C ASP A 233 -10.63 -28.94 -4.34
N LYS A 234 -10.76 -27.76 -4.98
CA LYS A 234 -9.90 -26.59 -4.75
C LYS A 234 -10.63 -25.40 -4.09
N GLY A 235 -11.91 -25.56 -3.80
CA GLY A 235 -12.72 -24.50 -3.21
C GLY A 235 -13.01 -23.34 -4.19
N ARG A 236 -13.37 -22.17 -3.66
CA ARG A 236 -13.74 -21.02 -4.49
C ARG A 236 -12.52 -20.48 -5.25
N ALA A 237 -12.70 -20.20 -6.55
CA ALA A 237 -11.68 -19.52 -7.35
C ALA A 237 -11.36 -18.11 -6.83
N ILE A 238 -10.10 -17.73 -6.97
CA ILE A 238 -9.59 -16.40 -6.61
C ILE A 238 -9.12 -15.74 -7.90
N HIS A 239 -9.74 -14.63 -8.24
CA HIS A 239 -9.47 -13.96 -9.50
C HIS A 239 -8.52 -12.77 -9.30
N ILE A 240 -7.39 -12.75 -10.00
CA ILE A 240 -6.49 -11.59 -10.05
C ILE A 240 -7.04 -10.62 -11.10
N SER A 241 -7.43 -9.43 -10.68
CA SER A 241 -8.00 -8.42 -11.57
C SER A 241 -6.92 -7.82 -12.51
N GLN A 242 -7.37 -7.27 -13.65
CA GLN A 242 -6.49 -6.54 -14.56
C GLN A 242 -5.77 -5.36 -13.86
N ARG A 243 -6.42 -4.73 -12.88
CA ARG A 243 -5.81 -3.67 -12.05
C ARG A 243 -4.61 -4.20 -11.30
N LYS A 244 -4.72 -5.38 -10.70
CA LYS A 244 -3.60 -6.03 -9.99
C LYS A 244 -2.48 -6.44 -10.93
N ILE A 245 -2.81 -6.99 -12.10
CA ILE A 245 -1.82 -7.32 -13.13
C ILE A 245 -1.04 -6.07 -13.54
N ASN A 246 -1.73 -4.94 -13.76
CA ASN A 246 -1.08 -3.67 -14.08
C ASN A 246 -0.21 -3.15 -12.93
N ALA A 247 -0.66 -3.27 -11.67
CA ALA A 247 0.13 -2.87 -10.51
C ALA A 247 1.40 -3.71 -10.36
N ILE A 248 1.31 -5.03 -10.57
CA ILE A 248 2.45 -5.95 -10.58
C ILE A 248 3.43 -5.58 -11.71
N ARG A 249 2.94 -5.39 -12.93
CA ARG A 249 3.75 -4.98 -14.07
C ARG A 249 4.52 -3.68 -13.79
N GLN A 250 3.83 -2.67 -13.28
CA GLN A 250 4.44 -1.40 -12.93
C GLN A 250 5.47 -1.55 -11.81
N TYR A 251 5.19 -2.35 -10.80
CA TYR A 251 6.12 -2.62 -9.72
C TYR A 251 7.38 -3.33 -10.22
N CYS A 252 7.24 -4.42 -10.98
CA CYS A 252 8.37 -5.17 -11.54
C CYS A 252 9.25 -4.29 -12.41
N GLY A 253 8.66 -3.48 -13.29
CA GLY A 253 9.40 -2.57 -14.15
C GLY A 253 10.28 -1.57 -13.41
N ARG A 254 9.82 -1.10 -12.25
CA ARG A 254 10.55 -0.14 -11.40
C ARG A 254 11.55 -0.81 -10.47
N ALA A 255 11.12 -1.89 -9.85
CA ALA A 255 11.90 -2.58 -8.83
C ALA A 255 13.07 -3.38 -9.42
N ARG A 256 12.90 -3.95 -10.61
CA ARG A 256 13.89 -4.84 -11.25
C ARG A 256 15.31 -4.26 -11.31
N PRO A 257 15.55 -3.05 -11.85
CA PRO A 257 16.90 -2.49 -11.89
C PRO A 257 17.49 -2.27 -10.48
N ILE A 258 16.66 -1.88 -9.51
CA ILE A 258 17.09 -1.63 -8.13
C ILE A 258 17.38 -2.96 -7.42
N MET A 259 16.49 -3.94 -7.54
CA MET A 259 16.68 -5.25 -6.90
C MET A 259 17.91 -5.98 -7.45
N ARG A 260 18.16 -5.93 -8.76
CA ARG A 260 19.37 -6.49 -9.38
C ARG A 260 20.65 -5.83 -8.87
N SER A 261 20.63 -4.52 -8.59
CA SER A 261 21.82 -3.81 -8.10
C SER A 261 22.18 -4.17 -6.65
N THR A 262 21.26 -4.70 -5.85
CA THR A 262 21.50 -5.09 -4.47
C THR A 262 22.17 -6.46 -4.32
N GLY A 263 22.30 -7.22 -5.41
CA GLY A 263 22.97 -8.54 -5.42
C GLY A 263 22.25 -9.65 -4.67
N ASN A 264 20.99 -9.44 -4.28
CA ASN A 264 20.17 -10.43 -3.59
C ASN A 264 19.38 -11.29 -4.59
N GLU A 265 19.09 -12.54 -4.21
CA GLU A 265 18.36 -13.51 -5.03
C GLU A 265 16.86 -13.22 -5.18
N VAL A 266 16.28 -12.36 -4.30
CA VAL A 266 14.85 -12.05 -4.32
C VAL A 266 14.51 -11.16 -5.51
N THR A 267 13.62 -11.66 -6.35
CA THR A 267 13.21 -10.95 -7.57
C THR A 267 12.15 -9.86 -7.30
N ALA A 268 12.01 -8.93 -8.23
CA ALA A 268 10.95 -7.93 -8.17
C ALA A 268 9.55 -8.58 -8.20
N LEU A 269 9.39 -9.66 -8.96
CA LEU A 269 8.12 -10.40 -9.02
C LEU A 269 7.78 -11.05 -7.68
N ASP A 270 8.74 -11.59 -6.95
CA ASP A 270 8.51 -12.21 -5.65
C ASP A 270 7.94 -11.19 -4.65
N TRP A 271 8.52 -10.00 -4.57
CA TRP A 271 7.97 -8.89 -3.81
C TRP A 271 6.56 -8.50 -4.27
N ALA A 272 6.32 -8.44 -5.59
CA ALA A 272 5.02 -8.07 -6.14
C ALA A 272 3.93 -9.10 -5.78
N ILE A 273 4.23 -10.40 -5.84
CA ILE A 273 3.28 -11.47 -5.48
C ILE A 273 2.88 -11.36 -4.00
N ILE A 274 3.86 -11.17 -3.10
CA ILE A 274 3.58 -11.01 -1.65
C ILE A 274 2.65 -9.83 -1.38
N GLN A 275 2.81 -8.71 -2.09
CA GLN A 275 2.07 -7.49 -1.80
C GLN A 275 0.71 -7.40 -2.50
N HIS A 276 0.60 -7.96 -3.69
CA HIS A 276 -0.55 -7.76 -4.56
C HIS A 276 -1.42 -9.00 -4.73
N VAL A 277 -0.85 -10.20 -4.61
CA VAL A 277 -1.57 -11.47 -4.82
C VAL A 277 -1.90 -12.14 -3.49
N LEU A 278 -0.89 -12.46 -2.67
CA LEU A 278 -1.09 -13.25 -1.46
C LEU A 278 -2.08 -12.64 -0.45
N PRO A 279 -2.21 -11.32 -0.29
CA PRO A 279 -3.24 -10.76 0.60
C PRO A 279 -4.68 -11.07 0.18
N GLN A 280 -4.92 -11.41 -1.09
CA GLN A 280 -6.22 -11.81 -1.63
C GLN A 280 -6.49 -13.31 -1.48
N VAL A 281 -5.45 -14.11 -1.19
CA VAL A 281 -5.54 -15.56 -1.04
C VAL A 281 -6.12 -15.89 0.34
N ARG A 282 -7.46 -15.94 0.41
CA ARG A 282 -8.21 -16.16 1.65
C ARG A 282 -9.26 -17.25 1.45
N GLY A 283 -9.39 -18.11 2.42
CA GLY A 283 -10.36 -19.19 2.42
C GLY A 283 -10.12 -20.13 3.61
N HIS A 284 -10.95 -21.17 3.71
CA HIS A 284 -10.87 -22.15 4.79
C HIS A 284 -11.28 -23.54 4.30
N GLY A 285 -10.87 -24.53 5.07
CA GLY A 285 -11.21 -25.93 4.85
C GLY A 285 -10.27 -26.66 3.89
N ASN A 286 -10.40 -27.97 3.86
CA ASN A 286 -9.46 -28.87 3.15
C ASN A 286 -9.33 -28.56 1.65
N LYS A 287 -10.42 -28.19 1.00
CA LYS A 287 -10.41 -27.84 -0.43
C LYS A 287 -9.54 -26.62 -0.71
N PHE A 288 -9.62 -25.61 0.13
CA PHE A 288 -8.76 -24.44 0.04
C PHE A 288 -7.31 -24.81 0.34
N GLY A 289 -7.06 -25.67 1.33
CA GLY A 289 -5.74 -26.20 1.63
C GLY A 289 -5.07 -26.89 0.43
N ASN A 290 -5.83 -27.69 -0.35
CA ASN A 290 -5.32 -28.29 -1.58
C ASN A 290 -4.83 -27.24 -2.60
N ARG A 291 -5.58 -26.15 -2.77
CA ARG A 291 -5.15 -25.01 -3.62
C ARG A 291 -3.84 -24.40 -3.14
N LEU A 292 -3.70 -24.17 -1.82
CA LEU A 292 -2.49 -23.58 -1.24
C LEU A 292 -1.25 -24.45 -1.45
N ILE A 293 -1.39 -25.79 -1.35
CA ILE A 293 -0.31 -26.73 -1.62
C ILE A 293 0.16 -26.62 -3.08
N ILE A 294 -0.79 -26.59 -4.02
CA ILE A 294 -0.47 -26.46 -5.45
C ILE A 294 0.15 -25.09 -5.73
N LEU A 295 -0.40 -24.03 -5.14
CA LEU A 295 0.12 -22.67 -5.28
C LEU A 295 1.56 -22.57 -4.77
N LYS A 296 1.85 -23.12 -3.58
CA LYS A 296 3.19 -23.15 -3.01
C LYS A 296 4.19 -23.80 -3.98
N LYS A 297 3.84 -24.97 -4.50
CA LYS A 297 4.69 -25.67 -5.47
C LYS A 297 4.94 -24.82 -6.72
N ARG A 298 3.92 -24.14 -7.24
CA ARG A 298 4.08 -23.25 -8.40
C ARG A 298 5.01 -22.07 -8.11
N LEU A 299 4.93 -21.50 -6.92
CA LEU A 299 5.86 -20.42 -6.50
C LEU A 299 7.31 -20.94 -6.46
N GLU A 300 7.53 -22.13 -5.87
CA GLU A 300 8.84 -22.77 -5.83
C GLU A 300 9.38 -23.11 -7.24
N ASP A 301 8.52 -23.67 -8.13
CA ASP A 301 8.89 -24.01 -9.51
C ASP A 301 9.37 -22.77 -10.33
N HIS A 302 8.92 -21.56 -9.96
CA HIS A 302 9.31 -20.30 -10.59
C HIS A 302 10.36 -19.51 -9.77
N GLY A 303 10.97 -20.10 -8.74
CA GLY A 303 12.00 -19.44 -7.93
C GLY A 303 11.49 -18.28 -7.06
N LEU A 304 10.20 -18.27 -6.72
CA LEU A 304 9.55 -17.25 -5.87
C LEU A 304 9.56 -17.72 -4.41
N GLU A 305 10.77 -17.89 -3.87
CA GLU A 305 11.02 -18.53 -2.58
C GLU A 305 10.40 -17.76 -1.40
N MET A 306 10.49 -16.44 -1.43
CA MET A 306 9.95 -15.60 -0.35
C MET A 306 8.41 -15.65 -0.33
N SER A 307 7.77 -15.69 -1.50
CA SER A 307 6.32 -15.89 -1.62
C SER A 307 5.89 -17.26 -1.14
N ALA A 308 6.64 -18.32 -1.48
CA ALA A 308 6.38 -19.68 -1.04
C ALA A 308 6.51 -19.84 0.47
N GLU A 309 7.53 -19.23 1.07
CA GLU A 309 7.72 -19.19 2.52
C GLU A 309 6.59 -18.43 3.23
N TYR A 310 6.21 -17.26 2.68
CA TYR A 310 5.09 -16.47 3.22
C TYR A 310 3.79 -17.26 3.19
N LEU A 311 3.50 -17.93 2.07
CA LEU A 311 2.31 -18.78 1.93
C LEU A 311 2.33 -19.95 2.91
N HIS A 312 3.49 -20.57 3.14
CA HIS A 312 3.65 -21.65 4.10
C HIS A 312 3.27 -21.21 5.53
N GLN A 313 3.70 -20.02 5.94
CA GLN A 313 3.30 -19.47 7.23
C GLN A 313 1.79 -19.23 7.34
N MET A 314 1.12 -18.82 6.24
CA MET A 314 -0.33 -18.67 6.21
C MET A 314 -1.09 -20.02 6.35
N ILE A 315 -0.48 -21.13 5.90
CA ILE A 315 -1.09 -22.48 5.99
C ILE A 315 -0.96 -23.05 7.41
N SER A 316 0.08 -22.64 8.15
CA SER A 316 0.43 -23.18 9.46
C SER A 316 -0.39 -22.56 10.62
N TYR A 317 -1.23 -21.60 10.35
CA TYR A 317 -2.19 -20.98 11.26
C TYR A 317 -3.64 -21.30 10.86
#